data_167c9ed58770871345ced89c9338939f
#
_entry.id   167c9ed58770871345ced89c9338939f
#
_cell.length_a   1.000
_cell.length_b   1.000
_cell.length_c   1.000
_cell.angle_alpha   90.00
_cell.angle_beta   90.00
_cell.angle_gamma   90.00
#
_symmetry.space_group_name_H-M   'P 1'
#
loop_
_entity.id
_entity.type
_entity.pdbx_description
1 polymer ?
#
loop_
_entity_poly.entity_id
_entity_poly.type
_entity_poly.pdbx_seq_one_letter_code
_entity_poly.pdbx_strand_id
1 'polypeptide(L)'
;MQKLPATGKVRNIGVSNFGIRNLEKLLKDPSCKIVPAVNQVELHPNNPSPKLIAYNKEKGIHSTAYSCLGSTDSPLYKDMTLLDIAEKKGKTPQQVLLMWGLQRDTSVIPKSVTKSRIEKNFELDGWELTSGEMEKLSNLKDRFKVCGDGWLPVKVFFGDDE
;
A
#
# COMPACT_ATOMS: atom_id res chain seq x y z
N MET A 1 5.38 12.39 19.58
CA MET A 1 4.67 12.60 18.30
C MET A 1 3.45 13.52 18.49
N GLN A 2 2.49 13.21 19.35
CA GLN A 2 1.20 13.93 19.46
C GLN A 2 1.32 15.45 19.82
N LYS A 3 2.44 15.93 20.32
CA LYS A 3 2.69 17.35 20.57
C LYS A 3 3.12 18.13 19.31
N LEU A 4 3.48 17.43 18.21
CA LEU A 4 3.99 18.07 17.00
C LEU A 4 2.96 18.95 16.27
N PRO A 5 1.68 18.54 16.10
CA PRO A 5 0.70 19.40 15.45
C PRO A 5 0.55 20.78 16.13
N ALA A 6 0.60 20.82 17.47
CA ALA A 6 0.51 22.08 18.21
C ALA A 6 1.69 23.05 17.95
N THR A 7 2.79 22.58 17.38
CA THR A 7 3.91 23.44 17.00
C THR A 7 3.71 24.18 15.68
N GLY A 8 2.66 23.83 14.91
CA GLY A 8 2.42 24.34 13.56
C GLY A 8 3.37 23.80 12.48
N LYS A 9 4.38 22.98 12.83
CA LYS A 9 5.37 22.42 11.90
C LYS A 9 4.84 21.23 11.11
N VAL A 10 3.85 20.49 11.63
CA VAL A 10 3.18 19.39 10.96
C VAL A 10 1.67 19.54 11.11
N ARG A 11 0.90 19.12 10.12
CA ARG A 11 -0.56 19.12 10.17
C ARG A 11 -1.12 17.82 10.74
N ASN A 12 -0.49 16.71 10.39
CA ASN A 12 -0.94 15.36 10.76
C ASN A 12 0.24 14.51 11.22
N ILE A 13 -0.06 13.47 11.97
CA ILE A 13 0.88 12.41 12.36
C ILE A 13 0.29 11.06 11.96
N GLY A 14 1.15 10.08 11.72
CA GLY A 14 0.74 8.75 11.31
C GLY A 14 1.62 7.67 11.91
N VAL A 15 1.33 6.44 11.53
CA VAL A 15 2.08 5.24 11.89
C VAL A 15 2.55 4.52 10.63
N SER A 16 3.42 3.54 10.77
CA SER A 16 3.86 2.66 9.70
C SER A 16 3.96 1.23 10.21
N ASN A 17 3.56 0.28 9.37
CA ASN A 17 3.59 -1.15 9.67
C ASN A 17 2.77 -1.56 10.91
N PHE A 18 1.62 -0.92 11.11
CA PHE A 18 0.69 -1.32 12.16
C PHE A 18 -0.38 -2.26 11.59
N GLY A 19 -0.43 -3.51 12.09
CA GLY A 19 -1.55 -4.41 11.87
C GLY A 19 -2.76 -4.01 12.74
N ILE A 20 -3.91 -4.65 12.51
CA ILE A 20 -5.17 -4.36 13.21
C ILE A 20 -4.98 -4.42 14.73
N ARG A 21 -4.35 -5.48 15.22
CA ARG A 21 -4.09 -5.68 16.65
C ARG A 21 -3.27 -4.55 17.28
N ASN A 22 -2.26 -4.05 16.56
CA ASN A 22 -1.42 -2.95 17.05
C ASN A 22 -2.17 -1.61 17.01
N LEU A 23 -2.98 -1.39 15.97
CA LEU A 23 -3.86 -0.22 15.90
C LEU A 23 -4.89 -0.22 17.03
N GLU A 24 -5.52 -1.36 17.31
CA GLU A 24 -6.45 -1.48 18.43
C GLU A 24 -5.80 -1.15 19.77
N LYS A 25 -4.59 -1.69 20.03
CA LYS A 25 -3.86 -1.37 21.26
C LYS A 25 -3.57 0.13 21.34
N LEU A 26 -3.10 0.73 20.24
CA LEU A 26 -2.80 2.16 20.19
C LEU A 26 -4.07 3.00 20.45
N LEU A 27 -5.16 2.70 19.74
CA LEU A 27 -6.40 3.49 19.83
C LEU A 27 -7.12 3.34 21.17
N LYS A 28 -6.97 2.19 21.85
CA LYS A 28 -7.51 1.95 23.21
C LYS A 28 -6.65 2.56 24.32
N ASP A 29 -5.40 2.94 24.03
CA ASP A 29 -4.52 3.52 25.05
C ASP A 29 -5.00 4.92 25.47
N PRO A 30 -5.23 5.18 26.78
CA PRO A 30 -5.69 6.47 27.26
C PRO A 30 -4.76 7.65 26.91
N SER A 31 -3.49 7.39 26.65
CA SER A 31 -2.52 8.40 26.23
C SER A 31 -2.65 8.77 24.75
N CYS A 32 -3.32 7.96 23.94
CA CYS A 32 -3.57 8.24 22.53
C CYS A 32 -4.71 9.27 22.39
N LYS A 33 -4.35 10.52 22.12
CA LYS A 33 -5.31 11.63 21.97
C LYS A 33 -5.55 12.03 20.52
N ILE A 34 -4.73 11.53 19.59
CA ILE A 34 -4.82 11.84 18.16
C ILE A 34 -4.81 10.51 17.40
N VAL A 35 -5.89 10.24 16.68
CA VAL A 35 -5.96 9.11 15.76
C VAL A 35 -4.92 9.33 14.66
N PRO A 36 -4.09 8.32 14.33
CA PRO A 36 -3.15 8.43 13.20
C PRO A 36 -3.88 8.78 11.91
N ALA A 37 -3.45 9.82 11.21
CA ALA A 37 -4.05 10.17 9.93
C ALA A 37 -3.71 9.17 8.82
N VAL A 38 -2.57 8.49 8.94
CA VAL A 38 -2.05 7.55 7.94
C VAL A 38 -1.48 6.32 8.64
N ASN A 39 -1.70 5.16 8.04
CA ASN A 39 -0.90 3.95 8.27
C ASN A 39 -0.18 3.61 6.96
N GLN A 40 1.15 3.76 6.93
CA GLN A 40 1.96 3.45 5.77
C GLN A 40 2.46 2.00 5.86
N VAL A 41 2.02 1.17 4.92
CA VAL A 41 2.28 -0.28 4.92
C VAL A 41 2.68 -0.78 3.53
N GLU A 42 3.32 -1.94 3.47
CA GLU A 42 3.60 -2.59 2.19
C GLU A 42 2.30 -3.09 1.57
N LEU A 43 1.96 -2.60 0.37
CA LEU A 43 0.76 -3.01 -0.36
C LEU A 43 1.06 -3.15 -1.85
N HIS A 44 0.75 -4.30 -2.39
CA HIS A 44 0.77 -4.67 -3.81
C HIS A 44 -0.06 -5.95 -4.00
N PRO A 45 -0.39 -6.40 -5.23
CA PRO A 45 -1.27 -7.55 -5.44
C PRO A 45 -0.87 -8.84 -4.71
N ASN A 46 0.43 -9.10 -4.50
CA ASN A 46 0.88 -10.26 -3.71
C ASN A 46 0.82 -10.02 -2.18
N ASN A 47 0.56 -8.79 -1.73
CA ASN A 47 0.34 -8.41 -0.33
C ASN A 47 -0.83 -7.42 -0.20
N PRO A 48 -2.06 -7.82 -0.51
CA PRO A 48 -3.19 -6.90 -0.69
C PRO A 48 -3.83 -6.40 0.61
N SER A 49 -3.69 -7.10 1.72
CA SER A 49 -4.19 -6.75 3.07
C SER A 49 -5.59 -6.10 3.08
N PRO A 50 -6.64 -6.75 2.54
CA PRO A 50 -7.96 -6.14 2.42
C PRO A 50 -8.61 -5.84 3.77
N LYS A 51 -8.43 -6.69 4.78
CA LYS A 51 -8.98 -6.49 6.13
C LYS A 51 -8.36 -5.26 6.79
N LEU A 52 -7.03 -5.10 6.68
CA LEU A 52 -6.35 -3.93 7.25
C LEU A 52 -6.81 -2.63 6.60
N ILE A 53 -6.94 -2.60 5.26
CA ILE A 53 -7.43 -1.41 4.56
C ILE A 53 -8.85 -1.07 5.00
N ALA A 54 -9.74 -2.06 5.09
CA ALA A 54 -11.10 -1.85 5.57
C ALA A 54 -11.13 -1.33 7.01
N TYR A 55 -10.31 -1.90 7.90
CA TYR A 55 -10.18 -1.45 9.27
C TYR A 55 -9.65 -0.01 9.35
N ASN A 56 -8.58 0.30 8.62
CA ASN A 56 -8.04 1.67 8.57
C ASN A 56 -9.14 2.66 8.15
N LYS A 57 -9.86 2.36 7.07
CA LYS A 57 -10.94 3.20 6.56
C LYS A 57 -12.05 3.41 7.61
N GLU A 58 -12.48 2.36 8.31
CA GLU A 58 -13.45 2.43 9.41
C GLU A 58 -12.98 3.37 10.52
N LYS A 59 -11.69 3.37 10.83
CA LYS A 59 -11.10 4.22 11.88
C LYS A 59 -10.70 5.63 11.40
N GLY A 60 -10.99 5.98 10.15
CA GLY A 60 -10.59 7.27 9.56
C GLY A 60 -9.08 7.40 9.32
N ILE A 61 -8.38 6.27 9.18
CA ILE A 61 -6.94 6.19 8.93
C ILE A 61 -6.73 5.93 7.44
N HIS A 62 -6.01 6.81 6.75
CA HIS A 62 -5.68 6.61 5.35
C HIS A 62 -4.56 5.57 5.20
N SER A 63 -4.66 4.70 4.20
CA SER A 63 -3.61 3.72 3.88
C SER A 63 -2.68 4.25 2.80
N THR A 64 -1.37 4.19 3.03
CA THR A 64 -0.35 4.53 2.03
C THR A 64 0.49 3.31 1.71
N ALA A 65 0.59 2.96 0.43
CA ALA A 65 1.31 1.79 -0.07
C ALA A 65 2.78 2.12 -0.34
N TYR A 66 3.69 1.66 0.51
CA TYR A 66 5.11 1.58 0.14
C TYR A 66 5.41 0.25 -0.57
N SER A 67 6.55 0.15 -1.25
CA SER A 67 6.90 -1.00 -2.11
C SER A 67 5.78 -1.41 -3.07
N CYS A 68 4.94 -0.46 -3.48
CA CYS A 68 3.75 -0.70 -4.29
C CYS A 68 4.03 -1.30 -5.67
N LEU A 69 5.28 -1.27 -6.12
CA LEU A 69 5.78 -1.91 -7.34
C LEU A 69 6.42 -3.29 -7.09
N GLY A 70 6.45 -3.78 -5.84
CA GLY A 70 6.97 -5.09 -5.47
C GLY A 70 8.50 -5.23 -5.54
N SER A 71 9.27 -4.12 -5.64
CA SER A 71 10.74 -4.13 -5.84
C SER A 71 11.21 -4.60 -7.23
N THR A 72 12.52 -4.63 -7.45
CA THR A 72 13.12 -4.85 -8.79
C THR A 72 12.90 -6.27 -9.31
N ASP A 73 13.01 -7.26 -8.45
CA ASP A 73 12.94 -8.69 -8.81
C ASP A 73 11.61 -9.35 -8.36
N SER A 74 10.57 -8.54 -8.27
CA SER A 74 9.26 -9.02 -7.85
C SER A 74 8.72 -10.12 -8.75
N PRO A 75 8.14 -11.21 -8.18
CA PRO A 75 7.43 -12.22 -8.94
C PRO A 75 6.23 -11.63 -9.71
N LEU A 76 5.71 -10.47 -9.31
CA LEU A 76 4.66 -9.74 -10.03
C LEU A 76 4.97 -9.53 -11.51
N TYR A 77 6.22 -9.22 -11.86
CA TYR A 77 6.61 -8.95 -13.25
C TYR A 77 6.66 -10.20 -14.14
N LYS A 78 6.43 -11.39 -13.57
CA LYS A 78 6.27 -12.66 -14.28
C LYS A 78 4.83 -13.18 -14.22
N ASP A 79 3.95 -12.51 -13.48
CA ASP A 79 2.55 -12.89 -13.35
C ASP A 79 1.79 -12.60 -14.64
N MET A 80 1.23 -13.66 -15.23
CA MET A 80 0.53 -13.56 -16.51
C MET A 80 -0.73 -12.70 -16.43
N THR A 81 -1.39 -12.64 -15.27
CA THR A 81 -2.57 -11.79 -15.08
C THR A 81 -2.19 -10.32 -15.19
N LEU A 82 -1.10 -9.91 -14.53
CA LEU A 82 -0.60 -8.54 -14.60
C LEU A 82 -0.17 -8.18 -16.02
N LEU A 83 0.58 -9.07 -16.69
CA LEU A 83 1.09 -8.83 -18.03
C LEU A 83 -0.03 -8.72 -19.07
N ASP A 84 -1.03 -9.61 -19.01
CA ASP A 84 -2.20 -9.60 -19.90
C ASP A 84 -3.04 -8.31 -19.73
N ILE A 85 -3.26 -7.87 -18.50
CA ILE A 85 -3.95 -6.60 -18.23
C ILE A 85 -3.16 -5.41 -18.77
N ALA A 86 -1.85 -5.38 -18.54
CA ALA A 86 -0.98 -4.31 -19.02
C ALA A 86 -1.00 -4.21 -20.55
N GLU A 87 -0.89 -5.33 -21.26
CA GLU A 87 -0.97 -5.40 -22.71
C GLU A 87 -2.32 -4.89 -23.22
N LYS A 88 -3.44 -5.41 -22.70
CA LYS A 88 -4.80 -5.00 -23.09
C LYS A 88 -5.10 -3.53 -22.87
N LYS A 89 -4.52 -2.94 -21.84
CA LYS A 89 -4.65 -1.50 -21.54
C LYS A 89 -3.67 -0.62 -22.30
N GLY A 90 -2.66 -1.20 -22.98
CA GLY A 90 -1.56 -0.44 -23.56
C GLY A 90 -0.74 0.34 -22.52
N LYS A 91 -0.64 -0.21 -21.32
CA LYS A 91 0.05 0.39 -20.16
C LYS A 91 1.20 -0.49 -19.69
N THR A 92 2.13 0.10 -18.95
CA THR A 92 3.19 -0.70 -18.33
C THR A 92 2.65 -1.49 -17.13
N PRO A 93 3.25 -2.64 -16.79
CA PRO A 93 2.89 -3.36 -15.56
C PRO A 93 2.96 -2.47 -14.30
N GLN A 94 3.94 -1.54 -14.25
CA GLN A 94 4.07 -0.59 -13.15
C GLN A 94 2.86 0.34 -13.04
N GLN A 95 2.37 0.86 -14.15
CA GLN A 95 1.17 1.70 -14.17
C GLN A 95 -0.06 0.92 -13.71
N VAL A 96 -0.20 -0.34 -14.12
CA VAL A 96 -1.29 -1.24 -13.66
C VAL A 96 -1.22 -1.44 -12.16
N LEU A 97 -0.03 -1.70 -11.59
CA LEU A 97 0.16 -1.85 -10.14
C LEU A 97 -0.20 -0.57 -9.37
N LEU A 98 0.19 0.59 -9.89
CA LEU A 98 -0.12 1.89 -9.27
C LEU A 98 -1.64 2.17 -9.33
N MET A 99 -2.26 1.93 -10.47
CA MET A 99 -3.71 2.10 -10.65
C MET A 99 -4.49 1.16 -9.71
N TRP A 100 -4.07 -0.09 -9.56
CA TRP A 100 -4.67 -1.01 -8.60
C TRP A 100 -4.63 -0.47 -7.16
N GLY A 101 -3.52 0.13 -6.75
CA GLY A 101 -3.42 0.79 -5.44
C GLY A 101 -4.37 1.97 -5.32
N LEU A 102 -4.37 2.88 -6.29
CA LEU A 102 -5.23 4.07 -6.28
C LEU A 102 -6.72 3.73 -6.26
N GLN A 103 -7.17 2.76 -7.06
CA GLN A 103 -8.57 2.34 -7.10
C GLN A 103 -9.03 1.59 -5.84
N ARG A 104 -8.13 1.27 -4.92
CA ARG A 104 -8.42 0.75 -3.59
C ARG A 104 -8.51 1.84 -2.51
N ASP A 105 -8.56 3.11 -2.94
CA ASP A 105 -8.58 4.25 -2.02
C ASP A 105 -7.30 4.33 -1.15
N THR A 106 -6.15 3.93 -1.74
CA THR A 106 -4.84 4.07 -1.09
C THR A 106 -3.95 5.02 -1.87
N SER A 107 -3.09 5.77 -1.20
CA SER A 107 -2.01 6.46 -1.88
C SER A 107 -0.84 5.51 -2.15
N VAL A 108 -0.10 5.78 -3.23
CA VAL A 108 1.05 4.98 -3.66
C VAL A 108 2.31 5.83 -3.68
N ILE A 109 3.44 5.28 -3.23
CA ILE A 109 4.73 5.98 -3.17
C ILE A 109 5.80 5.18 -3.92
N PRO A 110 5.73 5.12 -5.27
CA PRO A 110 6.69 4.37 -6.07
C PRO A 110 8.07 5.02 -6.03
N LYS A 111 9.11 4.21 -5.85
CA LYS A 111 10.51 4.66 -5.94
C LYS A 111 11.06 4.36 -7.33
N SER A 112 11.68 5.35 -7.97
CA SER A 112 12.51 5.16 -9.15
C SER A 112 13.70 6.13 -9.15
N VAL A 113 14.79 5.77 -9.83
CA VAL A 113 15.94 6.64 -10.12
C VAL A 113 16.06 6.95 -11.61
N THR A 114 15.19 6.38 -12.44
CA THR A 114 15.18 6.58 -13.89
C THR A 114 14.13 7.62 -14.24
N LYS A 115 14.54 8.75 -14.81
CA LYS A 115 13.66 9.87 -15.17
C LYS A 115 12.40 9.43 -15.92
N SER A 116 12.57 8.67 -17.01
CA SER A 116 11.42 8.22 -17.81
C SER A 116 10.44 7.31 -17.06
N ARG A 117 10.92 6.53 -16.09
CA ARG A 117 10.05 5.71 -15.22
C ARG A 117 9.30 6.57 -14.20
N ILE A 118 9.94 7.63 -13.68
CA ILE A 118 9.28 8.59 -12.78
C ILE A 118 8.15 9.28 -13.51
N GLU A 119 8.39 9.75 -14.73
CA GLU A 119 7.39 10.38 -15.58
C GLU A 119 6.22 9.43 -15.86
N LYS A 120 6.51 8.19 -16.31
CA LYS A 120 5.48 7.17 -16.57
C LYS A 120 4.67 6.76 -15.34
N ASN A 121 5.28 6.74 -14.16
CA ASN A 121 4.57 6.45 -12.92
C ASN A 121 3.51 7.54 -12.58
N PHE A 122 3.61 8.70 -13.18
CA PHE A 122 2.67 9.81 -12.99
C PHE A 122 1.58 9.87 -14.08
N GLU A 123 1.74 9.15 -15.20
CA GLU A 123 0.79 9.08 -16.30
C GLU A 123 -0.37 8.10 -16.00
N LEU A 124 -1.18 8.43 -14.99
CA LEU A 124 -2.25 7.57 -14.49
C LEU A 124 -3.65 8.10 -14.81
N ASP A 125 -3.75 9.29 -15.38
CA ASP A 125 -5.04 9.91 -15.72
C ASP A 125 -5.66 9.32 -16.99
N GLY A 126 -7.00 9.40 -17.08
CA GLY A 126 -7.77 9.09 -18.29
C GLY A 126 -7.97 7.59 -18.55
N TRP A 127 -7.67 6.71 -17.61
CA TRP A 127 -7.92 5.27 -17.71
C TRP A 127 -8.10 4.66 -16.33
N GLU A 128 -8.68 3.46 -16.31
CA GLU A 128 -8.91 2.70 -15.06
C GLU A 128 -8.88 1.20 -15.31
N LEU A 129 -8.75 0.44 -14.26
CA LEU A 129 -8.98 -1.00 -14.24
C LEU A 129 -10.46 -1.28 -14.05
N THR A 130 -10.99 -2.24 -14.79
CA THR A 130 -12.35 -2.73 -14.58
C THR A 130 -12.45 -3.49 -13.25
N SER A 131 -13.67 -3.65 -12.73
CA SER A 131 -13.90 -4.43 -11.49
C SER A 131 -13.33 -5.84 -11.60
N GLY A 132 -13.47 -6.50 -12.78
CA GLY A 132 -12.93 -7.84 -13.00
C GLY A 132 -11.40 -7.88 -13.03
N GLU A 133 -10.73 -6.86 -13.56
CA GLU A 133 -9.27 -6.73 -13.51
C GLU A 133 -8.77 -6.48 -12.08
N MET A 134 -9.45 -5.61 -11.34
CA MET A 134 -9.18 -5.35 -9.92
C MET A 134 -9.31 -6.62 -9.08
N GLU A 135 -10.37 -7.41 -9.32
CA GLU A 135 -10.60 -8.67 -8.63
C GLU A 135 -9.50 -9.69 -8.94
N LYS A 136 -9.12 -9.87 -10.22
CA LYS A 136 -8.04 -10.77 -10.63
C LYS A 136 -6.73 -10.43 -9.95
N LEU A 137 -6.33 -9.15 -9.95
CA LEU A 137 -5.10 -8.70 -9.29
C LEU A 137 -5.16 -8.88 -7.76
N SER A 138 -6.29 -8.61 -7.14
CA SER A 138 -6.46 -8.75 -5.69
C SER A 138 -6.45 -10.21 -5.22
N ASN A 139 -6.77 -11.15 -6.11
CA ASN A 139 -6.86 -12.58 -5.82
C ASN A 139 -5.68 -13.39 -6.36
N LEU A 140 -4.54 -12.76 -6.67
CA LEU A 140 -3.32 -13.49 -7.00
C LEU A 140 -2.99 -14.48 -5.87
N LYS A 141 -2.67 -15.73 -6.25
CA LYS A 141 -2.45 -16.82 -5.28
C LYS A 141 -1.13 -16.69 -4.54
N ASP A 142 -0.10 -16.24 -5.25
CA ASP A 142 1.22 -16.10 -4.67
C ASP A 142 1.23 -14.96 -3.67
N ARG A 143 1.80 -15.22 -2.50
CA ARG A 143 2.00 -14.20 -1.46
C ARG A 143 3.49 -13.90 -1.35
N PHE A 144 3.80 -12.63 -1.34
CA PHE A 144 5.17 -12.14 -1.32
C PHE A 144 5.24 -10.80 -0.57
N LYS A 145 6.31 -10.61 0.19
CA LYS A 145 6.66 -9.34 0.82
C LYS A 145 8.09 -8.95 0.47
N VAL A 146 8.29 -7.68 0.14
CA VAL A 146 9.60 -7.07 -0.05
C VAL A 146 10.29 -6.90 1.29
N CYS A 147 9.56 -6.34 2.25
CA CYS A 147 10.04 -6.08 3.60
C CYS A 147 9.61 -7.21 4.53
N GLY A 148 10.34 -8.35 4.46
CA GLY A 148 10.14 -9.49 5.36
C GLY A 148 10.79 -9.27 6.73
N ASP A 149 10.55 -10.22 7.64
CA ASP A 149 10.99 -10.17 9.05
C ASP A 149 12.49 -10.33 9.26
N GLY A 150 13.19 -10.85 8.26
CA GLY A 150 14.57 -11.32 8.42
C GLY A 150 15.58 -10.24 8.79
N TRP A 151 15.21 -8.98 8.75
CA TRP A 151 16.09 -7.84 9.05
C TRP A 151 15.58 -6.94 10.19
N LEU A 152 14.37 -7.21 10.71
CA LEU A 152 13.81 -6.50 11.85
C LEU A 152 13.91 -7.34 13.12
N PRO A 153 14.29 -6.75 14.27
CA PRO A 153 14.42 -7.46 15.53
C PRO A 153 13.08 -7.89 16.15
N VAL A 154 11.98 -7.42 15.60
CA VAL A 154 10.61 -7.69 16.08
C VAL A 154 9.67 -7.91 14.89
N LYS A 155 8.65 -8.74 15.09
CA LYS A 155 7.52 -8.82 14.16
C LYS A 155 6.78 -7.49 14.13
N VAL A 156 6.71 -6.86 12.97
CA VAL A 156 6.08 -5.54 12.82
C VAL A 156 4.69 -5.68 12.26
N PHE A 157 4.54 -6.41 11.16
CA PHE A 157 3.27 -6.58 10.48
C PHE A 157 3.31 -7.73 9.46
N PHE A 158 2.28 -8.56 9.40
CA PHE A 158 2.19 -9.74 8.54
C PHE A 158 0.96 -9.79 7.64
N GLY A 159 0.44 -8.67 7.22
CA GLY A 159 -0.77 -8.63 6.42
C GLY A 159 -2.03 -8.90 7.25
N ASP A 160 -2.99 -9.63 6.68
CA ASP A 160 -4.28 -9.91 7.31
C ASP A 160 -4.26 -11.13 8.27
N ASP A 161 -3.08 -11.70 8.53
CA ASP A 161 -2.92 -12.92 9.36
C ASP A 161 -2.85 -12.62 10.86
N GLU A 162 -3.00 -11.35 11.26
CA GLU A 162 -3.00 -10.89 12.65
C GLU A 162 -4.39 -10.52 13.17
#